data_9f9d9b41fa3ea7ede848f2fb3ecb7c27
#
_entry.id   9f9d9b41fa3ea7ede848f2fb3ecb7c27
#
_cell.length_a   1.000
_cell.length_b   1.000
_cell.length_c   1.000
_cell.angle_alpha   90.00
_cell.angle_beta   90.00
_cell.angle_gamma   90.00
#
_symmetry.space_group_name_H-M   'P 1'
#
loop_
_entity.id
_entity.type
_entity.pdbx_description
1 polymer ?
#
loop_
_entity_poly.entity_id
_entity_poly.type
_entity_poly.pdbx_seq_one_letter_code
_entity_poly.pdbx_strand_id
1 'polypeptide(L)'
;MLRVNPSPLGKLLARHSETALTEALADTRVVLVTGARQCGKSTLLGLVAKGRDAEWRNLDAAATRQAAATDPDGFVDSAGLMVIDEIQRVPDLLLAIKEQVDADPRPGRYLLSGSARVLALRDLPDTLPGRIETIELWPFSQGEIDGTADRFVDAIFGQGGGLGHGSAVTRQEYAERVVRGGFPEALARTNLRRRERFFDSYLADLVAREVSQLSEIERTAEMRALIRLLAARSGQLLVATAVGSDAGLTASTVYRYLSLLEEVFLVKRIPAWSRNVSTRAVGTPKLAFTDSGIAANLLGADARSLLRPGGRFGPLLEGFVLMELARQLTWSRQRAELFHYRTKDKVEVDAVLENRRSEVVGIEVKASSTVGPDDFRGLRHLAARTGGDFIAGVVLYTGTQTLPFGPKMRAMPTAALWEI
;
A
#
# COMPACT_ATOMS: atom_id res chain seq x y z
N MET A 1 -23.28 12.34 -17.98
CA MET A 1 -22.22 11.55 -18.66
C MET A 1 -21.07 11.35 -17.68
N LEU A 2 -20.89 10.13 -17.17
CA LEU A 2 -19.77 9.76 -16.31
C LEU A 2 -18.46 10.03 -17.06
N ARG A 3 -17.69 11.02 -16.61
CA ARG A 3 -16.37 11.32 -17.18
C ARG A 3 -15.32 10.49 -16.44
N VAL A 4 -14.85 9.41 -17.05
CA VAL A 4 -13.61 8.78 -16.62
C VAL A 4 -12.50 9.81 -16.86
N ASN A 5 -11.78 10.19 -15.82
CA ASN A 5 -10.68 11.14 -15.96
C ASN A 5 -9.61 10.56 -16.91
N PRO A 6 -9.10 11.36 -17.85
CA PRO A 6 -8.07 10.89 -18.77
C PRO A 6 -6.82 10.45 -17.98
N SER A 7 -6.27 9.29 -18.35
CA SER A 7 -5.03 8.79 -17.75
C SER A 7 -3.83 9.64 -18.20
N PRO A 8 -2.93 10.04 -17.30
CA PRO A 8 -1.69 10.72 -17.67
C PRO A 8 -0.79 9.84 -18.56
N LEU A 9 -1.04 8.53 -18.60
CA LEU A 9 -0.33 7.55 -19.43
C LEU A 9 -0.84 7.51 -20.89
N GLY A 10 -1.88 8.28 -21.24
CA GLY A 10 -2.54 8.20 -22.54
C GLY A 10 -3.37 6.94 -22.77
N LYS A 11 -3.21 5.93 -21.91
CA LYS A 11 -4.02 4.70 -21.86
C LYS A 11 -4.45 4.40 -20.43
N LEU A 12 -5.54 3.70 -20.26
CA LEU A 12 -5.95 3.16 -18.95
C LEU A 12 -5.24 1.84 -18.72
N LEU A 13 -4.64 1.69 -17.54
CA LEU A 13 -4.13 0.41 -17.05
C LEU A 13 -5.23 -0.24 -16.21
N ALA A 14 -5.41 -1.54 -16.36
CA ALA A 14 -6.32 -2.33 -15.53
C ALA A 14 -5.87 -2.30 -14.06
N ARG A 15 -6.83 -2.32 -13.15
CA ARG A 15 -6.58 -2.40 -11.71
C ARG A 15 -7.06 -3.75 -11.20
N HIS A 16 -6.19 -4.48 -10.49
CA HIS A 16 -6.58 -5.77 -9.91
C HIS A 16 -7.68 -5.60 -8.84
N SER A 17 -7.71 -4.46 -8.15
CA SER A 17 -8.75 -4.10 -7.19
C SER A 17 -10.13 -3.86 -7.80
N GLU A 18 -10.28 -3.76 -9.13
CA GLU A 18 -11.58 -3.57 -9.82
C GLU A 18 -12.53 -4.74 -9.55
N THR A 19 -12.03 -5.96 -9.54
CA THR A 19 -12.81 -7.16 -9.24
C THR A 19 -13.34 -7.12 -7.81
N ALA A 20 -12.48 -6.88 -6.82
CA ALA A 20 -12.88 -6.78 -5.42
C ALA A 20 -13.91 -5.66 -5.19
N LEU A 21 -13.74 -4.52 -5.87
CA LEU A 21 -14.67 -3.39 -5.80
C LEU A 21 -16.04 -3.75 -6.39
N THR A 22 -16.04 -4.51 -7.48
CA THR A 22 -17.28 -4.96 -8.13
C THR A 22 -18.01 -5.99 -7.27
N GLU A 23 -17.28 -6.91 -6.64
CA GLU A 23 -17.80 -7.90 -5.70
C GLU A 23 -18.41 -7.21 -4.46
N ALA A 24 -17.69 -6.25 -3.86
CA ALA A 24 -18.17 -5.48 -2.73
C ALA A 24 -19.47 -4.72 -3.03
N LEU A 25 -19.60 -4.11 -4.21
CA LEU A 25 -20.83 -3.43 -4.62
C LEU A 25 -22.02 -4.39 -4.85
N ALA A 26 -21.77 -5.68 -5.00
CA ALA A 26 -22.85 -6.66 -5.19
C ALA A 26 -23.53 -7.07 -3.88
N ASP A 27 -22.86 -6.91 -2.73
CA ASP A 27 -23.37 -7.38 -1.42
C ASP A 27 -23.30 -6.33 -0.30
N THR A 28 -22.56 -5.25 -0.49
CA THR A 28 -22.35 -4.20 0.51
C THR A 28 -23.04 -2.89 0.11
N ARG A 29 -23.68 -2.23 1.07
CA ARG A 29 -24.49 -1.00 0.86
C ARG A 29 -23.63 0.20 0.46
N VAL A 30 -22.50 0.36 1.15
CA VAL A 30 -21.54 1.46 0.97
C VAL A 30 -20.15 0.88 0.74
N VAL A 31 -19.50 1.25 -0.35
CA VAL A 31 -18.11 0.87 -0.61
C VAL A 31 -17.26 2.13 -0.65
N LEU A 32 -16.21 2.16 0.16
CA LEU A 32 -15.28 3.28 0.25
C LEU A 32 -13.92 2.88 -0.31
N VAL A 33 -13.46 3.59 -1.33
CA VAL A 33 -12.10 3.46 -1.86
C VAL A 33 -11.21 4.53 -1.24
N THR A 34 -10.28 4.10 -0.38
CA THR A 34 -9.27 4.98 0.22
C THR A 34 -7.91 4.76 -0.43
N GLY A 35 -7.02 5.73 -0.34
CA GLY A 35 -5.67 5.58 -0.90
C GLY A 35 -4.99 6.91 -1.13
N ALA A 36 -3.71 6.86 -1.47
CA ALA A 36 -2.88 8.02 -1.72
C ALA A 36 -3.52 8.97 -2.74
N ARG A 37 -3.27 10.27 -2.58
CA ARG A 37 -3.65 11.24 -3.61
C ARG A 37 -3.00 10.88 -4.95
N GLN A 38 -3.73 11.06 -6.06
CA GLN A 38 -3.24 10.77 -7.42
C GLN A 38 -2.88 9.29 -7.70
N CYS A 39 -3.31 8.31 -6.88
CA CYS A 39 -3.12 6.88 -7.17
C CYS A 39 -4.15 6.30 -8.15
N GLY A 40 -5.17 7.08 -8.57
CA GLY A 40 -6.15 6.69 -9.58
C GLY A 40 -7.54 6.32 -9.04
N LYS A 41 -7.90 6.72 -7.79
CA LYS A 41 -9.23 6.44 -7.19
C LYS A 41 -10.39 6.87 -8.09
N SER A 42 -10.49 8.15 -8.43
CA SER A 42 -11.58 8.69 -9.25
C SER A 42 -11.69 8.00 -10.63
N THR A 43 -10.54 7.61 -11.20
CA THR A 43 -10.51 6.85 -12.46
C THR A 43 -11.11 5.46 -12.27
N LEU A 44 -10.74 4.75 -11.20
CA LEU A 44 -11.28 3.42 -10.87
C LEU A 44 -12.79 3.49 -10.60
N LEU A 45 -13.24 4.45 -9.78
CA LEU A 45 -14.66 4.67 -9.53
C LEU A 45 -15.44 4.87 -10.85
N GLY A 46 -14.91 5.70 -11.76
CA GLY A 46 -15.52 5.96 -13.07
C GLY A 46 -15.58 4.72 -13.97
N LEU A 47 -14.57 3.83 -13.90
CA LEU A 47 -14.56 2.56 -14.64
C LEU A 47 -15.64 1.61 -14.10
N VAL A 48 -15.71 1.43 -12.78
CA VAL A 48 -16.68 0.53 -12.12
C VAL A 48 -18.12 1.04 -12.25
N ALA A 49 -18.33 2.34 -12.23
CA ALA A 49 -19.65 2.95 -12.44
C ALA A 49 -20.11 2.93 -13.91
N LYS A 50 -19.21 2.70 -14.86
CA LYS A 50 -19.52 2.67 -16.29
C LYS A 50 -20.50 1.53 -16.60
N GLY A 51 -21.61 1.89 -17.28
CA GLY A 51 -22.66 0.91 -17.64
C GLY A 51 -23.68 0.63 -16.53
N ARG A 52 -23.55 1.28 -15.38
CA ARG A 52 -24.54 1.26 -14.29
C ARG A 52 -25.41 2.51 -14.37
N ASP A 53 -26.61 2.45 -13.80
CA ASP A 53 -27.40 3.64 -13.50
C ASP A 53 -26.76 4.35 -12.31
N ALA A 54 -25.89 5.34 -12.58
CA ALA A 54 -25.04 5.95 -11.59
C ALA A 54 -25.05 7.48 -11.68
N GLU A 55 -25.19 8.12 -10.53
CA GLU A 55 -25.00 9.54 -10.35
C GLU A 55 -23.60 9.86 -9.81
N TRP A 56 -22.97 10.92 -10.33
CA TRP A 56 -21.63 11.32 -9.92
C TRP A 56 -21.63 12.68 -9.22
N ARG A 57 -21.08 12.74 -8.02
CA ARG A 57 -20.86 13.97 -7.24
C ARG A 57 -19.37 14.12 -6.93
N ASN A 58 -18.76 15.24 -7.37
CA ASN A 58 -17.34 15.53 -7.04
C ASN A 58 -17.29 16.69 -6.04
N LEU A 59 -16.83 16.40 -4.84
CA LEU A 59 -16.72 17.38 -3.74
C LEU A 59 -15.49 18.29 -3.85
N ASP A 60 -14.62 18.13 -4.85
CA ASP A 60 -13.60 19.14 -5.15
C ASP A 60 -14.21 20.41 -5.76
N ALA A 61 -15.37 20.34 -6.38
CA ALA A 61 -16.09 21.49 -6.91
C ALA A 61 -16.79 22.27 -5.79
N ALA A 62 -16.57 23.58 -5.74
CA ALA A 62 -17.09 24.45 -4.66
C ALA A 62 -18.62 24.44 -4.61
N ALA A 63 -19.30 24.50 -5.77
CA ALA A 63 -20.77 24.47 -5.84
C ALA A 63 -21.33 23.15 -5.33
N THR A 64 -20.67 22.00 -5.64
CA THR A 64 -21.08 20.69 -5.17
C THR A 64 -20.94 20.58 -3.65
N ARG A 65 -19.83 21.09 -3.08
CA ARG A 65 -19.65 21.13 -1.62
C ARG A 65 -20.70 21.99 -0.93
N GLN A 66 -21.04 23.14 -1.50
CA GLN A 66 -22.05 24.02 -0.92
C GLN A 66 -23.43 23.36 -0.96
N ALA A 67 -23.81 22.68 -2.04
CA ALA A 67 -25.05 21.94 -2.12
C ALA A 67 -25.09 20.82 -1.05
N ALA A 68 -24.01 20.03 -0.93
CA ALA A 68 -23.89 18.98 0.05
C ALA A 68 -23.97 19.47 1.51
N ALA A 69 -23.44 20.64 1.81
CA ALA A 69 -23.49 21.25 3.14
C ALA A 69 -24.87 21.89 3.44
N THR A 70 -25.60 22.33 2.42
CA THR A 70 -26.89 23.00 2.58
C THR A 70 -28.02 22.03 2.78
N ASP A 71 -28.05 20.93 2.04
CA ASP A 71 -29.06 19.86 2.10
C ASP A 71 -28.39 18.50 1.95
N PRO A 72 -27.79 17.96 3.03
CA PRO A 72 -27.12 16.65 3.02
C PRO A 72 -28.04 15.50 2.59
N ASP A 73 -29.28 15.49 3.08
CA ASP A 73 -30.23 14.40 2.84
C ASP A 73 -30.69 14.37 1.38
N GLY A 74 -31.11 15.51 0.84
CA GLY A 74 -31.47 15.62 -0.57
C GLY A 74 -30.27 15.42 -1.50
N PHE A 75 -29.03 15.76 -1.04
CA PHE A 75 -27.82 15.56 -1.81
C PHE A 75 -27.47 14.09 -2.00
N VAL A 76 -27.72 13.23 -0.99
CA VAL A 76 -27.41 11.79 -1.05
C VAL A 76 -28.59 10.92 -1.50
N ASP A 77 -29.76 11.51 -1.73
CA ASP A 77 -30.92 10.77 -2.26
C ASP A 77 -30.69 10.38 -3.73
N SER A 78 -30.74 9.08 -4.01
CA SER A 78 -30.58 8.53 -5.37
C SER A 78 -31.25 7.16 -5.48
N ALA A 79 -31.91 6.94 -6.61
CA ALA A 79 -32.52 5.67 -6.94
C ALA A 79 -31.51 4.61 -7.41
N GLY A 80 -30.41 5.04 -8.01
CA GLY A 80 -29.30 4.19 -8.53
C GLY A 80 -28.06 4.19 -7.65
N LEU A 81 -26.92 3.86 -8.24
CA LEU A 81 -25.62 3.97 -7.59
C LEU A 81 -25.22 5.45 -7.46
N MET A 82 -24.98 5.93 -6.25
CA MET A 82 -24.39 7.26 -6.05
C MET A 82 -22.89 7.15 -5.86
N VAL A 83 -22.12 7.82 -6.74
CA VAL A 83 -20.67 7.94 -6.65
C VAL A 83 -20.32 9.31 -6.07
N ILE A 84 -19.66 9.33 -4.89
CA ILE A 84 -19.20 10.57 -4.25
C ILE A 84 -17.68 10.55 -4.16
N ASP A 85 -17.05 11.45 -4.92
CA ASP A 85 -15.59 11.59 -4.97
C ASP A 85 -15.11 12.64 -3.96
N GLU A 86 -14.02 12.33 -3.23
CA GLU A 86 -13.38 13.17 -2.19
C GLU A 86 -14.30 13.43 -0.97
N ILE A 87 -14.96 12.37 -0.43
CA ILE A 87 -15.93 12.45 0.68
C ILE A 87 -15.41 13.18 1.92
N GLN A 88 -14.06 13.18 2.17
CA GLN A 88 -13.47 13.88 3.28
C GLN A 88 -13.63 15.41 3.22
N ARG A 89 -14.08 15.97 2.08
CA ARG A 89 -14.38 17.40 1.95
C ARG A 89 -15.66 17.82 2.67
N VAL A 90 -16.61 16.88 2.82
CA VAL A 90 -17.89 17.08 3.55
C VAL A 90 -18.19 15.80 4.33
N PRO A 91 -17.50 15.56 5.45
CA PRO A 91 -17.62 14.31 6.22
C PRO A 91 -19.03 14.07 6.77
N ASP A 92 -19.78 15.13 7.04
CA ASP A 92 -21.15 15.07 7.58
C ASP A 92 -22.13 14.31 6.67
N LEU A 93 -21.80 14.19 5.37
CA LEU A 93 -22.57 13.34 4.44
C LEU A 93 -22.63 11.88 4.86
N LEU A 94 -21.66 11.38 5.65
CA LEU A 94 -21.69 10.00 6.15
C LEU A 94 -22.87 9.73 7.09
N LEU A 95 -23.37 10.76 7.80
CA LEU A 95 -24.58 10.65 8.62
C LEU A 95 -25.82 10.52 7.72
N ALA A 96 -25.98 11.38 6.74
CA ALA A 96 -27.07 11.30 5.78
C ALA A 96 -27.05 9.97 5.00
N ILE A 97 -25.89 9.51 4.56
CA ILE A 97 -25.73 8.20 3.92
C ILE A 97 -26.17 7.07 4.86
N LYS A 98 -25.82 7.15 6.15
CA LYS A 98 -26.25 6.15 7.14
C LYS A 98 -27.79 6.07 7.23
N GLU A 99 -28.48 7.19 7.33
CA GLU A 99 -29.95 7.23 7.37
C GLU A 99 -30.55 6.61 6.12
N GLN A 100 -30.02 6.94 4.95
CA GLN A 100 -30.47 6.38 3.68
C GLN A 100 -30.27 4.86 3.58
N VAL A 101 -29.13 4.31 4.03
CA VAL A 101 -28.89 2.85 3.96
C VAL A 101 -29.56 2.08 5.07
N ASP A 102 -30.01 2.75 6.14
CA ASP A 102 -30.86 2.15 7.17
C ASP A 102 -32.33 2.07 6.72
N ALA A 103 -32.79 3.07 5.95
CA ALA A 103 -34.14 3.07 5.37
C ALA A 103 -34.24 2.10 4.17
N ASP A 104 -33.20 2.02 3.33
CA ASP A 104 -33.13 1.14 2.16
C ASP A 104 -31.82 0.37 2.15
N PRO A 105 -31.81 -0.90 2.64
CA PRO A 105 -30.60 -1.68 2.83
C PRO A 105 -30.06 -2.38 1.57
N ARG A 106 -30.50 -2.00 0.37
CA ARG A 106 -30.01 -2.59 -0.89
C ARG A 106 -28.49 -2.45 -1.01
N PRO A 107 -27.75 -3.47 -1.50
CA PRO A 107 -26.34 -3.33 -1.81
C PRO A 107 -26.08 -2.39 -2.99
N GLY A 108 -24.85 -1.90 -3.10
CA GLY A 108 -24.40 -1.09 -4.22
C GLY A 108 -25.03 0.30 -4.32
N ARG A 109 -25.50 0.87 -3.20
CA ARG A 109 -26.10 2.22 -3.20
C ARG A 109 -25.07 3.33 -3.30
N TYR A 110 -23.94 3.21 -2.55
CA TYR A 110 -22.94 4.26 -2.49
C TYR A 110 -21.55 3.72 -2.80
N LEU A 111 -20.85 4.44 -3.67
CA LEU A 111 -19.44 4.24 -3.98
C LEU A 111 -18.69 5.54 -3.69
N LEU A 112 -17.90 5.52 -2.63
CA LEU A 112 -17.21 6.70 -2.10
C LEU A 112 -15.71 6.65 -2.40
N SER A 113 -15.06 7.80 -2.55
CA SER A 113 -13.61 7.89 -2.50
C SER A 113 -13.12 8.90 -1.46
N GLY A 114 -11.90 8.63 -0.93
CA GLY A 114 -11.20 9.56 -0.04
C GLY A 114 -9.69 9.43 -0.15
N SER A 115 -8.96 10.57 -0.05
CA SER A 115 -7.49 10.58 -0.14
C SER A 115 -6.79 10.37 1.22
N ALA A 116 -7.50 10.52 2.32
CA ALA A 116 -7.06 10.17 3.67
C ALA A 116 -7.89 9.01 4.21
N ARG A 117 -7.53 8.44 5.35
CA ARG A 117 -8.36 7.46 6.05
C ARG A 117 -9.58 8.16 6.65
N VAL A 118 -10.56 8.42 5.81
CA VAL A 118 -11.77 9.20 6.13
C VAL A 118 -12.45 8.74 7.41
N LEU A 119 -12.51 7.42 7.64
CA LEU A 119 -13.14 6.83 8.83
C LEU A 119 -12.30 7.00 10.11
N ALA A 120 -11.05 7.44 10.01
CA ALA A 120 -10.19 7.75 11.17
C ALA A 120 -10.24 9.24 11.56
N LEU A 121 -11.02 10.06 10.87
CA LEU A 121 -11.22 11.46 11.24
C LEU A 121 -11.91 11.51 12.60
N ARG A 122 -11.31 12.28 13.55
CA ARG A 122 -11.69 12.30 14.98
C ARG A 122 -13.12 12.69 15.28
N ASP A 123 -13.79 13.35 14.34
CA ASP A 123 -15.12 13.94 14.53
C ASP A 123 -16.26 13.12 13.89
N LEU A 124 -15.97 11.90 13.39
CA LEU A 124 -16.99 11.01 12.83
C LEU A 124 -17.24 9.83 13.77
N PRO A 125 -18.23 9.95 14.69
CA PRO A 125 -18.62 8.82 15.51
C PRO A 125 -19.25 7.73 14.65
N ASP A 126 -18.92 6.47 14.93
CA ASP A 126 -19.58 5.18 14.58
C ASP A 126 -20.69 5.22 13.49
N THR A 127 -20.43 5.90 12.36
CA THR A 127 -21.53 6.21 11.43
C THR A 127 -21.96 5.01 10.58
N LEU A 128 -21.03 4.10 10.21
CA LEU A 128 -21.33 3.02 9.24
C LEU A 128 -20.85 1.60 9.61
N PRO A 129 -20.65 1.21 10.90
CA PRO A 129 -20.21 -0.16 11.23
C PRO A 129 -21.18 -1.21 10.66
N GLY A 130 -20.63 -2.22 9.98
CA GLY A 130 -21.42 -3.30 9.36
C GLY A 130 -22.19 -2.91 8.09
N ARG A 131 -22.07 -1.67 7.61
CA ARG A 131 -22.72 -1.17 6.38
C ARG A 131 -21.74 -0.79 5.29
N ILE A 132 -20.45 -0.63 5.64
CA ILE A 132 -19.40 -0.16 4.76
C ILE A 132 -18.28 -1.19 4.61
N GLU A 133 -17.81 -1.37 3.39
CA GLU A 133 -16.56 -2.04 3.09
C GLU A 133 -15.53 -1.02 2.57
N THR A 134 -14.30 -1.11 3.11
CA THR A 134 -13.22 -0.21 2.70
C THR A 134 -12.18 -0.97 1.89
N ILE A 135 -11.87 -0.46 0.71
CA ILE A 135 -10.84 -0.99 -0.19
C ILE A 135 -9.70 0.01 -0.28
N GLU A 136 -8.49 -0.41 0.11
CA GLU A 136 -7.29 0.42 -0.01
C GLU A 136 -6.75 0.34 -1.45
N LEU A 137 -6.63 1.48 -2.12
CA LEU A 137 -6.03 1.60 -3.44
C LEU A 137 -4.63 2.20 -3.32
N TRP A 138 -3.63 1.40 -3.65
CA TRP A 138 -2.22 1.81 -3.68
C TRP A 138 -1.82 2.36 -5.07
N PRO A 139 -0.67 3.05 -5.19
CA PRO A 139 -0.02 3.22 -6.50
C PRO A 139 0.11 1.87 -7.22
N PHE A 140 0.19 1.87 -8.55
CA PHE A 140 0.22 0.64 -9.34
C PHE A 140 1.24 -0.37 -8.82
N SER A 141 0.86 -1.65 -8.80
CA SER A 141 1.78 -2.78 -8.66
C SER A 141 2.60 -2.97 -9.95
N GLN A 142 3.66 -3.76 -9.87
CA GLN A 142 4.41 -4.06 -11.08
C GLN A 142 3.61 -4.91 -12.08
N GLY A 143 2.74 -5.81 -11.59
CA GLY A 143 1.86 -6.58 -12.47
C GLY A 143 0.83 -5.71 -13.17
N GLU A 144 0.21 -4.74 -12.51
CA GLU A 144 -0.69 -3.78 -13.13
C GLU A 144 0.03 -2.94 -14.21
N ILE A 145 1.30 -2.57 -13.99
CA ILE A 145 2.11 -1.83 -14.97
C ILE A 145 2.44 -2.67 -16.19
N ASP A 146 2.84 -3.91 -15.98
CA ASP A 146 3.26 -4.84 -17.03
C ASP A 146 2.07 -5.58 -17.68
N GLY A 147 0.88 -5.55 -17.06
CA GLY A 147 -0.31 -6.27 -17.50
C GLY A 147 -0.24 -7.77 -17.23
N THR A 148 0.40 -8.18 -16.13
CA THR A 148 0.56 -9.57 -15.69
C THR A 148 -0.41 -9.93 -14.57
N ALA A 149 -0.49 -11.21 -14.20
CA ALA A 149 -1.52 -11.74 -13.30
C ALA A 149 -1.39 -11.25 -11.84
N ASP A 150 -0.16 -11.05 -11.35
CA ASP A 150 0.14 -10.47 -10.05
C ASP A 150 -0.51 -11.23 -8.88
N ARG A 151 -0.33 -12.58 -8.86
CA ARG A 151 -1.01 -13.52 -7.94
C ARG A 151 -0.06 -14.33 -7.06
N PHE A 152 1.15 -13.83 -6.82
CA PHE A 152 2.14 -14.54 -6.01
C PHE A 152 1.60 -14.96 -4.65
N VAL A 153 0.84 -14.09 -3.96
CA VAL A 153 0.27 -14.42 -2.63
C VAL A 153 -0.67 -15.63 -2.73
N ASP A 154 -1.55 -15.67 -3.72
CA ASP A 154 -2.45 -16.81 -3.90
C ASP A 154 -1.68 -18.08 -4.29
N ALA A 155 -0.70 -17.95 -5.17
CA ALA A 155 0.11 -19.06 -5.68
C ALA A 155 0.96 -19.69 -4.57
N ILE A 156 1.61 -18.91 -3.72
CA ILE A 156 2.49 -19.43 -2.66
C ILE A 156 1.72 -20.16 -1.57
N PHE A 157 0.53 -19.71 -1.19
CA PHE A 157 -0.33 -20.46 -0.27
C PHE A 157 -0.92 -21.70 -0.91
N GLY A 158 -1.19 -21.69 -2.22
CA GLY A 158 -1.76 -22.84 -2.94
C GLY A 158 -0.74 -23.95 -3.25
N GLN A 159 0.48 -23.58 -3.64
CA GLN A 159 1.53 -24.51 -4.10
C GLN A 159 2.65 -24.73 -3.07
N GLY A 160 2.76 -23.84 -2.08
CA GLY A 160 3.77 -23.91 -1.02
C GLY A 160 5.18 -23.96 -1.58
N GLY A 161 6.02 -24.82 -0.99
CA GLY A 161 7.39 -25.07 -1.44
C GLY A 161 7.51 -25.68 -2.85
N GLY A 162 6.41 -25.99 -3.53
CA GLY A 162 6.39 -26.45 -4.91
C GLY A 162 6.42 -25.31 -5.94
N LEU A 163 6.10 -24.08 -5.52
CA LEU A 163 6.06 -22.93 -6.42
C LEU A 163 7.43 -22.68 -7.05
N GLY A 164 7.46 -22.45 -8.36
CA GLY A 164 8.65 -22.11 -9.11
C GLY A 164 8.35 -21.14 -10.24
N HIS A 165 9.31 -20.26 -10.53
CA HIS A 165 9.24 -19.27 -11.61
C HIS A 165 10.63 -18.95 -12.13
N GLY A 166 10.75 -18.69 -13.42
CA GLY A 166 11.94 -18.17 -14.07
C GLY A 166 11.65 -16.79 -14.66
N SER A 167 12.58 -15.86 -14.56
CA SER A 167 12.40 -14.50 -15.09
C SER A 167 13.67 -14.01 -15.76
N ALA A 168 13.50 -13.21 -16.82
CA ALA A 168 14.62 -12.54 -17.51
C ALA A 168 14.91 -11.14 -16.92
N VAL A 169 14.16 -10.66 -15.93
CA VAL A 169 14.35 -9.34 -15.31
C VAL A 169 15.74 -9.25 -14.69
N THR A 170 16.50 -8.29 -15.12
CA THR A 170 17.87 -8.06 -14.66
C THR A 170 17.91 -7.23 -13.36
N ARG A 171 19.05 -7.30 -12.67
CA ARG A 171 19.30 -6.48 -11.47
C ARG A 171 19.20 -4.98 -11.75
N GLN A 172 19.59 -4.56 -12.97
CA GLN A 172 19.45 -3.17 -13.43
C GLN A 172 17.96 -2.77 -13.54
N GLU A 173 17.15 -3.61 -14.15
CA GLU A 173 15.71 -3.37 -14.31
C GLU A 173 14.99 -3.34 -12.97
N TYR A 174 15.36 -4.17 -11.98
CA TYR A 174 14.84 -4.05 -10.61
C TYR A 174 15.15 -2.68 -10.02
N ALA A 175 16.38 -2.17 -10.16
CA ALA A 175 16.73 -0.85 -9.65
C ALA A 175 15.94 0.27 -10.36
N GLU A 176 15.72 0.16 -11.67
CA GLU A 176 14.89 1.09 -12.44
C GLU A 176 13.44 1.09 -11.99
N ARG A 177 12.85 -0.08 -11.70
CA ARG A 177 11.50 -0.22 -11.16
C ARG A 177 11.36 0.42 -9.78
N VAL A 178 12.33 0.18 -8.90
CA VAL A 178 12.39 0.79 -7.56
C VAL A 178 12.41 2.31 -7.63
N VAL A 179 13.23 2.90 -8.52
CA VAL A 179 13.34 4.36 -8.70
C VAL A 179 12.11 4.95 -9.41
N ARG A 180 11.49 4.18 -10.29
CA ARG A 180 10.33 4.64 -11.06
C ARG A 180 9.08 4.79 -10.19
N GLY A 181 8.87 3.86 -9.23
CA GLY A 181 7.65 3.78 -8.45
C GLY A 181 6.44 3.34 -9.26
N GLY A 182 5.24 3.50 -8.67
CA GLY A 182 3.96 3.08 -9.25
C GLY A 182 2.92 4.20 -9.40
N PHE A 183 3.24 5.47 -9.10
CA PHE A 183 2.29 6.56 -9.31
C PHE A 183 2.02 6.78 -10.81
N PRO A 184 0.75 6.90 -11.26
CA PRO A 184 0.39 7.13 -12.67
C PRO A 184 1.17 8.29 -13.29
N GLU A 185 1.29 9.40 -12.58
CA GLU A 185 2.00 10.60 -13.02
C GLU A 185 3.52 10.40 -13.12
N ALA A 186 4.11 9.58 -12.24
CA ALA A 186 5.52 9.21 -12.30
C ALA A 186 5.81 8.29 -13.49
N LEU A 187 4.92 7.31 -13.73
CA LEU A 187 5.00 6.39 -14.86
C LEU A 187 4.91 7.10 -16.22
N ALA A 188 4.06 8.13 -16.32
CA ALA A 188 3.90 8.92 -17.53
C ALA A 188 5.16 9.75 -17.89
N ARG A 189 6.06 9.96 -16.93
CA ARG A 189 7.28 10.74 -17.11
C ARG A 189 8.48 9.84 -17.38
N THR A 190 8.83 9.65 -18.64
CA THR A 190 10.01 8.87 -19.06
C THR A 190 11.33 9.56 -18.69
N ASN A 191 11.37 10.89 -18.66
CA ASN A 191 12.54 11.67 -18.28
C ASN A 191 12.69 11.71 -16.74
N LEU A 192 13.85 11.27 -16.23
CA LEU A 192 14.17 11.18 -14.80
C LEU A 192 13.97 12.52 -14.08
N ARG A 193 14.55 13.64 -14.59
CA ARG A 193 14.43 14.96 -13.97
C ARG A 193 12.97 15.44 -13.87
N ARG A 194 12.12 15.05 -14.83
CA ARG A 194 10.70 15.39 -14.82
C ARG A 194 9.93 14.56 -13.77
N ARG A 195 10.36 13.33 -13.54
CA ARG A 195 9.81 12.45 -12.50
C ARG A 195 10.23 12.92 -11.11
N GLU A 196 11.49 13.28 -10.91
CA GLU A 196 12.01 13.87 -9.67
C GLU A 196 11.20 15.13 -9.28
N ARG A 197 11.00 16.06 -10.21
CA ARG A 197 10.16 17.24 -9.98
C ARG A 197 8.72 16.92 -9.62
N PHE A 198 8.16 15.85 -10.18
CA PHE A 198 6.83 15.41 -9.78
C PHE A 198 6.82 14.94 -8.31
N PHE A 199 7.76 14.09 -7.90
CA PHE A 199 7.84 13.63 -6.52
C PHE A 199 8.11 14.78 -5.54
N ASP A 200 8.96 15.73 -5.88
CA ASP A 200 9.22 16.91 -5.04
C ASP A 200 7.96 17.76 -4.85
N SER A 201 7.23 18.03 -5.93
CA SER A 201 5.98 18.79 -5.90
C SER A 201 4.89 18.02 -5.13
N TYR A 202 4.77 16.71 -5.38
CA TYR A 202 3.82 15.84 -4.69
C TYR A 202 4.02 15.85 -3.18
N LEU A 203 5.27 15.69 -2.72
CA LEU A 203 5.61 15.71 -1.30
C LEU A 203 5.38 17.09 -0.67
N ALA A 204 5.72 18.16 -1.38
CA ALA A 204 5.49 19.52 -0.91
C ALA A 204 3.99 19.79 -0.69
N ASP A 205 3.15 19.40 -1.66
CA ASP A 205 1.70 19.54 -1.60
C ASP A 205 1.09 18.64 -0.51
N LEU A 206 1.56 17.39 -0.37
CA LEU A 206 1.08 16.46 0.64
C LEU A 206 1.31 17.02 2.05
N VAL A 207 2.52 17.50 2.33
CA VAL A 207 2.86 18.08 3.65
C VAL A 207 2.10 19.37 3.90
N ALA A 208 2.02 20.27 2.91
CA ALA A 208 1.41 21.59 3.08
C ALA A 208 -0.12 21.55 3.18
N ARG A 209 -0.78 20.59 2.55
CA ARG A 209 -2.25 20.55 2.46
C ARG A 209 -2.87 19.48 3.31
N GLU A 210 -2.42 18.22 3.18
CA GLU A 210 -3.10 17.09 3.84
C GLU A 210 -2.62 16.90 5.28
N VAL A 211 -1.31 16.88 5.50
CA VAL A 211 -0.75 16.71 6.85
C VAL A 211 -1.12 17.90 7.74
N SER A 212 -1.10 19.12 7.21
CA SER A 212 -1.46 20.33 7.96
C SER A 212 -2.97 20.43 8.26
N GLN A 213 -3.84 19.83 7.43
CA GLN A 213 -5.28 19.79 7.69
C GLN A 213 -5.66 18.77 8.76
N LEU A 214 -4.93 17.64 8.86
CA LEU A 214 -5.17 16.58 9.84
C LEU A 214 -4.63 16.92 11.23
N SER A 215 -3.74 17.89 11.32
CA SER A 215 -3.19 18.36 12.59
C SER A 215 -2.69 19.80 12.43
N GLU A 216 -2.84 20.61 13.47
CA GLU A 216 -2.29 21.96 13.58
C GLU A 216 -0.74 21.90 13.67
N ILE A 217 -0.08 21.35 12.64
CA ILE A 217 1.38 21.26 12.61
C ILE A 217 1.94 22.59 12.14
N GLU A 218 2.37 23.40 13.09
CA GLU A 218 3.12 24.64 12.81
C GLU A 218 4.55 24.38 12.26
N ARG A 219 5.07 23.13 12.41
CA ARG A 219 6.48 22.79 12.17
C ARG A 219 6.70 21.94 10.92
N THR A 220 6.35 22.46 9.76
CA THR A 220 6.49 21.76 8.47
C THR A 220 7.94 21.39 8.11
N ALA A 221 8.93 22.19 8.59
CA ALA A 221 10.35 21.90 8.36
C ALA A 221 10.80 20.62 9.09
N GLU A 222 10.36 20.40 10.33
CA GLU A 222 10.65 19.20 11.11
C GLU A 222 10.01 17.96 10.44
N MET A 223 8.79 18.08 9.95
CA MET A 223 8.11 17.02 9.22
C MET A 223 8.89 16.62 7.96
N ARG A 224 9.37 17.58 7.18
CA ARG A 224 10.18 17.30 5.97
C ARG A 224 11.51 16.63 6.32
N ALA A 225 12.17 17.07 7.39
CA ALA A 225 13.40 16.44 7.89
C ALA A 225 13.13 14.97 8.31
N LEU A 226 12.04 14.76 9.06
CA LEU A 226 11.61 13.42 9.48
C LEU A 226 11.34 12.52 8.26
N ILE A 227 10.60 12.97 7.27
CA ILE A 227 10.29 12.19 6.05
C ILE A 227 11.57 11.74 5.34
N ARG A 228 12.60 12.61 5.24
CA ARG A 228 13.90 12.23 4.65
C ARG A 228 14.63 11.18 5.48
N LEU A 229 14.62 11.29 6.81
CA LEU A 229 15.21 10.31 7.71
C LEU A 229 14.49 8.96 7.62
N LEU A 230 13.16 8.98 7.48
CA LEU A 230 12.37 7.76 7.29
C LEU A 230 12.67 7.10 5.94
N ALA A 231 12.89 7.87 4.86
CA ALA A 231 13.28 7.32 3.57
C ALA A 231 14.63 6.57 3.65
N ALA A 232 15.58 7.11 4.41
CA ALA A 232 16.86 6.44 4.66
C ALA A 232 16.72 5.12 5.45
N ARG A 233 15.57 4.87 6.09
CA ARG A 233 15.25 3.70 6.89
C ARG A 233 14.11 2.86 6.30
N SER A 234 13.70 3.12 5.07
CA SER A 234 12.70 2.29 4.38
C SER A 234 13.16 0.83 4.31
N GLY A 235 12.26 -0.10 4.60
CA GLY A 235 12.56 -1.53 4.73
C GLY A 235 13.17 -1.94 6.08
N GLN A 236 13.49 -1.00 6.98
CA GLN A 236 14.17 -1.27 8.25
C GLN A 236 13.23 -1.14 9.46
N LEU A 237 13.71 -1.64 10.61
CA LEU A 237 13.01 -1.47 11.87
C LEU A 237 12.90 0.01 12.26
N LEU A 238 11.70 0.39 12.68
CA LEU A 238 11.39 1.74 13.11
C LEU A 238 11.64 1.91 14.60
N VAL A 239 12.83 2.36 14.98
CA VAL A 239 13.15 2.72 16.35
C VAL A 239 12.90 4.22 16.55
N ALA A 240 11.71 4.57 17.07
CA ALA A 240 11.25 5.97 17.15
C ALA A 240 12.18 6.86 17.98
N THR A 241 12.82 6.33 19.02
CA THR A 241 13.81 7.06 19.84
C THR A 241 15.05 7.42 19.02
N ALA A 242 15.57 6.51 18.20
CA ALA A 242 16.72 6.79 17.33
C ALA A 242 16.36 7.80 16.23
N VAL A 243 15.18 7.64 15.60
CA VAL A 243 14.69 8.61 14.60
C VAL A 243 14.48 9.99 15.23
N GLY A 244 13.91 10.03 16.43
CA GLY A 244 13.67 11.28 17.17
C GLY A 244 14.98 11.98 17.51
N SER A 245 15.98 11.24 18.01
CA SER A 245 17.31 11.80 18.28
C SER A 245 17.93 12.46 17.06
N ASP A 246 17.87 11.78 15.89
CA ASP A 246 18.42 12.31 14.64
C ASP A 246 17.63 13.52 14.09
N ALA A 247 16.32 13.60 14.39
CA ALA A 247 15.44 14.66 13.93
C ALA A 247 15.29 15.83 14.92
N GLY A 248 15.86 15.73 16.13
CA GLY A 248 15.62 16.70 17.21
C GLY A 248 14.19 16.64 17.77
N LEU A 249 13.53 15.46 17.70
CA LEU A 249 12.14 15.23 18.10
C LEU A 249 12.04 14.23 19.26
N THR A 250 10.98 14.34 20.06
CA THR A 250 10.64 13.31 21.02
C THR A 250 10.08 12.05 20.32
N ALA A 251 10.24 10.88 20.93
CA ALA A 251 9.65 9.65 20.38
C ALA A 251 8.13 9.73 20.23
N SER A 252 7.43 10.41 21.15
CA SER A 252 5.97 10.63 21.05
C SER A 252 5.60 11.50 19.84
N THR A 253 6.37 12.53 19.54
CA THR A 253 6.20 13.36 18.34
C THR A 253 6.43 12.54 17.06
N VAL A 254 7.47 11.70 17.05
CA VAL A 254 7.73 10.79 15.92
C VAL A 254 6.54 9.85 15.69
N TYR A 255 6.00 9.22 16.72
CA TYR A 255 4.81 8.34 16.58
C TYR A 255 3.59 9.11 16.08
N ARG A 256 3.33 10.31 16.58
CA ARG A 256 2.24 11.16 16.09
C ARG A 256 2.41 11.49 14.61
N TYR A 257 3.60 11.91 14.18
CA TYR A 257 3.88 12.21 12.79
C TYR A 257 3.79 10.99 11.88
N LEU A 258 4.26 9.84 12.35
CA LEU A 258 4.11 8.56 11.63
C LEU A 258 2.65 8.21 11.40
N SER A 259 1.79 8.37 12.40
CA SER A 259 0.35 8.10 12.23
C SER A 259 -0.26 9.01 11.16
N LEU A 260 0.10 10.30 11.15
CA LEU A 260 -0.34 11.22 10.09
C LEU A 260 0.17 10.82 8.70
N LEU A 261 1.44 10.39 8.59
CA LEU A 261 2.02 9.95 7.32
C LEU A 261 1.38 8.63 6.83
N GLU A 262 0.91 7.76 7.74
CA GLU A 262 0.11 6.59 7.38
C GLU A 262 -1.29 6.96 6.93
N GLU A 263 -1.93 7.93 7.60
CA GLU A 263 -3.27 8.40 7.23
C GLU A 263 -3.30 8.99 5.82
N VAL A 264 -2.23 9.69 5.40
CA VAL A 264 -2.10 10.20 4.04
C VAL A 264 -1.46 9.21 3.06
N PHE A 265 -1.29 7.94 3.44
CA PHE A 265 -0.75 6.88 2.61
C PHE A 265 0.67 7.15 2.08
N LEU A 266 1.53 7.85 2.83
CA LEU A 266 2.93 8.05 2.46
C LEU A 266 3.81 6.89 2.92
N VAL A 267 3.53 6.36 4.11
CA VAL A 267 4.25 5.23 4.71
C VAL A 267 3.29 4.17 5.21
N LYS A 268 3.80 2.95 5.41
CA LYS A 268 3.09 1.82 6.03
C LYS A 268 4.00 1.19 7.07
N ARG A 269 3.48 0.99 8.28
CA ARG A 269 4.13 0.17 9.31
C ARG A 269 3.78 -1.29 9.08
N ILE A 270 4.78 -2.15 9.07
CA ILE A 270 4.64 -3.60 8.99
C ILE A 270 4.87 -4.14 10.41
N PRO A 271 3.84 -4.68 11.07
CA PRO A 271 3.93 -5.13 12.46
C PRO A 271 4.84 -6.35 12.61
N ALA A 272 5.35 -6.56 13.82
CA ALA A 272 6.13 -7.75 14.13
C ALA A 272 5.25 -8.99 14.25
N TRP A 273 5.66 -10.10 13.66
CA TRP A 273 4.98 -11.38 13.79
C TRP A 273 5.37 -12.07 15.10
N SER A 274 4.39 -12.65 15.79
CA SER A 274 4.59 -13.56 16.92
C SER A 274 3.37 -14.48 17.01
N ARG A 275 3.54 -15.71 17.49
CA ARG A 275 2.38 -16.57 17.82
C ARG A 275 1.49 -15.94 18.89
N ASN A 276 2.06 -15.23 19.82
CA ASN A 276 1.31 -14.50 20.84
C ASN A 276 0.87 -13.13 20.30
N VAL A 277 -0.43 -12.95 20.15
CA VAL A 277 -1.05 -11.72 19.63
C VAL A 277 -0.69 -10.48 20.44
N SER A 278 -0.63 -10.60 21.78
CA SER A 278 -0.22 -9.48 22.65
C SER A 278 1.22 -9.04 22.38
N THR A 279 2.11 -9.98 22.04
CA THR A 279 3.49 -9.66 21.68
C THR A 279 3.59 -8.99 20.30
N ARG A 280 2.68 -9.29 19.38
CA ARG A 280 2.58 -8.60 18.07
C ARG A 280 2.30 -7.11 18.26
N ALA A 281 1.35 -6.79 19.14
CA ALA A 281 0.87 -5.43 19.36
C ALA A 281 1.96 -4.47 19.91
N VAL A 282 2.98 -4.99 20.61
CA VAL A 282 4.05 -4.19 21.23
C VAL A 282 5.40 -4.33 20.51
N GLY A 283 5.48 -5.12 19.45
CA GLY A 283 6.71 -5.33 18.69
C GLY A 283 7.11 -4.08 17.89
N THR A 284 8.43 -3.83 17.77
CA THR A 284 8.93 -2.74 16.90
C THR A 284 8.61 -3.04 15.45
N PRO A 285 7.82 -2.18 14.75
CA PRO A 285 7.46 -2.43 13.35
C PRO A 285 8.64 -2.15 12.41
N LYS A 286 8.58 -2.70 11.19
CA LYS A 286 9.33 -2.18 10.04
C LYS A 286 8.56 -1.04 9.38
N LEU A 287 9.28 -0.15 8.68
CA LEU A 287 8.69 0.95 7.92
C LEU A 287 8.90 0.72 6.43
N ALA A 288 7.86 0.86 5.63
CA ALA A 288 7.94 0.94 4.19
C ALA A 288 7.31 2.23 3.68
N PHE A 289 7.93 2.88 2.68
CA PHE A 289 7.24 3.90 1.88
C PHE A 289 6.26 3.19 0.96
N THR A 290 5.07 3.75 0.82
CA THR A 290 4.01 3.16 -0.03
C THR A 290 4.38 3.16 -1.50
N ASP A 291 5.34 4.02 -1.88
CA ASP A 291 5.95 4.07 -3.20
C ASP A 291 7.48 4.19 -3.09
N SER A 292 8.19 3.24 -3.69
CA SER A 292 9.65 3.19 -3.65
C SER A 292 10.30 4.34 -4.42
N GLY A 293 9.63 4.87 -5.45
CA GLY A 293 10.11 6.02 -6.22
C GLY A 293 10.18 7.29 -5.37
N ILE A 294 9.20 7.50 -4.48
CA ILE A 294 9.25 8.59 -3.49
C ILE A 294 10.46 8.43 -2.56
N ALA A 295 10.68 7.22 -2.02
CA ALA A 295 11.81 6.98 -1.12
C ALA A 295 13.15 7.18 -1.84
N ALA A 296 13.29 6.68 -3.07
CA ALA A 296 14.48 6.87 -3.90
C ALA A 296 14.72 8.35 -4.20
N ASN A 297 13.68 9.11 -4.57
CA ASN A 297 13.77 10.55 -4.83
C ASN A 297 14.23 11.35 -3.59
N LEU A 298 13.68 11.05 -2.41
CA LEU A 298 14.10 11.68 -1.14
C LEU A 298 15.56 11.44 -0.79
N LEU A 299 16.12 10.33 -1.27
CA LEU A 299 17.53 9.96 -1.10
C LEU A 299 18.45 10.48 -2.22
N GLY A 300 17.90 11.16 -3.24
CA GLY A 300 18.63 11.57 -4.43
C GLY A 300 19.21 10.38 -5.21
N ALA A 301 18.53 9.23 -5.18
CA ALA A 301 19.02 8.00 -5.75
C ALA A 301 18.45 7.75 -7.16
N ASP A 302 19.32 7.43 -8.10
CA ASP A 302 18.99 6.86 -9.40
C ASP A 302 19.38 5.37 -9.46
N ALA A 303 18.96 4.65 -10.49
CA ALA A 303 19.24 3.22 -10.63
C ALA A 303 20.75 2.91 -10.61
N ARG A 304 21.58 3.78 -11.19
CA ARG A 304 23.04 3.62 -11.22
C ARG A 304 23.64 3.77 -9.82
N SER A 305 23.22 4.79 -9.06
CA SER A 305 23.73 5.04 -7.71
C SER A 305 23.31 3.94 -6.73
N LEU A 306 22.09 3.38 -6.89
CA LEU A 306 21.61 2.26 -6.07
C LEU A 306 22.49 1.02 -6.22
N LEU A 307 22.99 0.75 -7.42
CA LEU A 307 23.78 -0.46 -7.75
C LEU A 307 25.26 -0.36 -7.43
N ARG A 308 25.76 0.82 -7.04
CA ARG A 308 27.16 1.00 -6.64
C ARG A 308 27.48 0.24 -5.35
N PRO A 309 28.74 -0.16 -5.10
CA PRO A 309 29.16 -0.64 -3.78
C PRO A 309 28.78 0.36 -2.69
N GLY A 310 28.14 -0.11 -1.62
CA GLY A 310 27.60 0.74 -0.56
C GLY A 310 26.30 1.47 -0.91
N GLY A 311 25.75 1.26 -2.11
CA GLY A 311 24.44 1.80 -2.50
C GLY A 311 23.30 1.23 -1.66
N ARG A 312 22.18 1.94 -1.67
CA ARG A 312 21.00 1.62 -0.83
C ARG A 312 19.98 0.70 -1.52
N PHE A 313 20.44 -0.09 -2.51
CA PHE A 313 19.52 -0.95 -3.27
C PHE A 313 18.83 -2.00 -2.39
N GLY A 314 19.56 -2.65 -1.48
CA GLY A 314 18.98 -3.67 -0.59
C GLY A 314 17.78 -3.16 0.22
N PRO A 315 17.93 -2.14 1.07
CA PRO A 315 16.82 -1.60 1.86
C PRO A 315 15.65 -1.07 1.02
N LEU A 316 15.92 -0.44 -0.13
CA LEU A 316 14.83 0.03 -1.01
C LEU A 316 14.12 -1.12 -1.73
N LEU A 317 14.84 -2.17 -2.13
CA LEU A 317 14.24 -3.38 -2.70
C LEU A 317 13.39 -4.11 -1.66
N GLU A 318 13.82 -4.16 -0.41
CA GLU A 318 13.03 -4.73 0.69
C GLU A 318 11.72 -3.96 0.87
N GLY A 319 11.77 -2.62 0.99
CA GLY A 319 10.57 -1.78 1.07
C GLY A 319 9.66 -1.93 -0.15
N PHE A 320 10.24 -2.05 -1.36
CA PHE A 320 9.51 -2.32 -2.59
C PHE A 320 8.77 -3.66 -2.54
N VAL A 321 9.43 -4.75 -2.14
CA VAL A 321 8.81 -6.08 -1.99
C VAL A 321 7.70 -6.06 -0.95
N LEU A 322 7.92 -5.45 0.21
CA LEU A 322 6.88 -5.31 1.25
C LEU A 322 5.62 -4.63 0.70
N MET A 323 5.79 -3.61 -0.14
CA MET A 323 4.65 -2.92 -0.74
C MET A 323 4.01 -3.67 -1.91
N GLU A 324 4.76 -4.44 -2.71
CA GLU A 324 4.16 -5.35 -3.70
C GLU A 324 3.28 -6.41 -3.01
N LEU A 325 3.76 -7.01 -1.91
CA LEU A 325 2.95 -7.94 -1.09
C LEU A 325 1.71 -7.25 -0.51
N ALA A 326 1.86 -6.04 0.06
CA ALA A 326 0.75 -5.29 0.63
C ALA A 326 -0.32 -4.94 -0.42
N ARG A 327 0.08 -4.64 -1.66
CA ARG A 327 -0.85 -4.43 -2.78
C ARG A 327 -1.62 -5.70 -3.10
N GLN A 328 -0.94 -6.84 -3.29
CA GLN A 328 -1.58 -8.11 -3.61
C GLN A 328 -2.58 -8.55 -2.54
N LEU A 329 -2.33 -8.25 -1.27
CA LEU A 329 -3.26 -8.55 -0.19
C LEU A 329 -4.62 -7.84 -0.33
N THR A 330 -4.71 -6.76 -1.11
CA THR A 330 -5.99 -6.06 -1.34
C THR A 330 -6.92 -6.78 -2.31
N TRP A 331 -6.40 -7.70 -3.13
CA TRP A 331 -7.20 -8.52 -4.08
C TRP A 331 -6.98 -10.02 -3.95
N SER A 332 -6.06 -10.46 -3.07
CA SER A 332 -5.81 -11.88 -2.83
C SER A 332 -7.00 -12.56 -2.15
N ARG A 333 -7.28 -13.79 -2.57
CA ARG A 333 -8.31 -14.66 -1.98
C ARG A 333 -7.90 -15.26 -0.64
N GLN A 334 -6.62 -15.17 -0.28
CA GLN A 334 -6.06 -15.83 0.92
C GLN A 334 -6.41 -15.12 2.24
N ARG A 335 -6.90 -13.89 2.22
CA ARG A 335 -7.18 -13.09 3.43
C ARG A 335 -6.03 -13.19 4.44
N ALA A 336 -4.80 -13.00 3.95
CA ALA A 336 -3.60 -13.02 4.76
C ALA A 336 -3.23 -11.61 5.26
N GLU A 337 -2.44 -11.56 6.33
CA GLU A 337 -1.87 -10.34 6.88
C GLU A 337 -0.35 -10.34 6.68
N LEU A 338 0.22 -9.14 6.54
CA LEU A 338 1.64 -8.92 6.33
C LEU A 338 2.31 -8.48 7.63
N PHE A 339 3.36 -9.20 8.00
CA PHE A 339 4.21 -8.96 9.15
C PHE A 339 5.69 -9.00 8.75
N HIS A 340 6.58 -8.68 9.67
CA HIS A 340 7.98 -9.08 9.66
C HIS A 340 8.29 -9.94 10.89
N TYR A 341 9.41 -10.66 10.88
CA TYR A 341 9.81 -11.46 12.03
C TYR A 341 11.19 -11.05 12.52
N ARG A 342 11.35 -10.85 13.83
CA ARG A 342 12.65 -10.63 14.47
C ARG A 342 12.65 -11.14 15.89
N THR A 343 13.73 -11.88 16.25
CA THR A 343 13.98 -12.35 17.62
C THR A 343 14.90 -11.40 18.37
N LYS A 344 15.01 -11.59 19.70
CA LYS A 344 15.98 -10.90 20.55
C LYS A 344 17.42 -11.19 20.11
N ASP A 345 17.69 -12.38 19.59
CA ASP A 345 18.99 -12.83 19.08
C ASP A 345 19.25 -12.37 17.65
N LYS A 346 18.49 -11.38 17.17
CA LYS A 346 18.62 -10.75 15.83
C LYS A 346 18.44 -11.72 14.65
N VAL A 347 17.70 -12.84 14.82
CA VAL A 347 17.24 -13.63 13.69
C VAL A 347 16.08 -12.91 13.06
N GLU A 348 16.16 -12.64 11.76
CA GLU A 348 15.16 -11.87 11.00
C GLU A 348 14.59 -12.65 9.84
N VAL A 349 13.34 -12.29 9.47
CA VAL A 349 12.69 -12.56 8.17
C VAL A 349 11.99 -11.29 7.74
N ASP A 350 12.25 -10.84 6.52
CA ASP A 350 11.83 -9.52 6.04
C ASP A 350 10.33 -9.37 5.94
N ALA A 351 9.64 -10.39 5.43
CA ALA A 351 8.19 -10.44 5.39
C ALA A 351 7.66 -11.81 5.84
N VAL A 352 6.56 -11.79 6.57
CA VAL A 352 5.80 -12.98 6.97
C VAL A 352 4.35 -12.76 6.59
N LEU A 353 3.80 -13.68 5.81
CA LEU A 353 2.37 -13.72 5.52
C LEU A 353 1.71 -14.79 6.39
N GLU A 354 0.62 -14.45 7.07
CA GLU A 354 -0.18 -15.39 7.84
C GLU A 354 -1.65 -15.25 7.42
N ASN A 355 -2.26 -16.34 6.99
CA ASN A 355 -3.66 -16.34 6.62
C ASN A 355 -4.56 -16.69 7.82
N ARG A 356 -5.89 -16.65 7.62
CA ARG A 356 -6.88 -16.95 8.69
C ARG A 356 -6.82 -18.40 9.18
N ARG A 357 -6.16 -19.32 8.46
CA ARG A 357 -5.92 -20.70 8.90
C ARG A 357 -4.63 -20.85 9.70
N SER A 358 -3.98 -19.72 10.05
CA SER A 358 -2.68 -19.66 10.70
C SER A 358 -1.55 -20.29 9.86
N GLU A 359 -1.76 -20.48 8.57
CA GLU A 359 -0.71 -20.92 7.65
C GLU A 359 0.28 -19.76 7.43
N VAL A 360 1.58 -20.05 7.50
CA VAL A 360 2.65 -19.07 7.50
C VAL A 360 3.58 -19.26 6.31
N VAL A 361 3.85 -18.18 5.61
CA VAL A 361 4.87 -18.06 4.56
C VAL A 361 5.91 -17.04 5.01
N GLY A 362 7.19 -17.44 5.00
CA GLY A 362 8.31 -16.52 5.24
C GLY A 362 8.95 -16.06 3.94
N ILE A 363 9.31 -14.78 3.85
CA ILE A 363 9.94 -14.17 2.67
C ILE A 363 11.16 -13.36 3.12
N GLU A 364 12.30 -13.67 2.55
CA GLU A 364 13.57 -12.93 2.72
C GLU A 364 13.91 -12.25 1.39
N VAL A 365 14.49 -11.05 1.42
CA VAL A 365 14.80 -10.25 0.22
C VAL A 365 16.30 -10.07 0.07
N LYS A 366 16.84 -10.40 -1.10
CA LYS A 366 18.27 -10.27 -1.40
C LYS A 366 18.50 -9.45 -2.67
N ALA A 367 19.23 -8.36 -2.55
CA ALA A 367 19.61 -7.52 -3.67
C ALA A 367 20.76 -8.13 -4.53
N SER A 368 21.29 -9.30 -4.12
CA SER A 368 22.28 -10.08 -4.87
C SER A 368 21.62 -10.92 -5.95
N SER A 369 22.33 -11.19 -7.02
CA SER A 369 21.94 -12.19 -8.05
C SER A 369 22.33 -13.62 -7.67
N THR A 370 23.00 -13.81 -6.54
CA THR A 370 23.39 -15.11 -5.99
C THR A 370 22.83 -15.28 -4.58
N VAL A 371 22.51 -16.52 -4.20
CA VAL A 371 21.99 -16.90 -2.89
C VAL A 371 22.75 -18.12 -2.37
N GLY A 372 22.85 -18.23 -1.05
CA GLY A 372 23.49 -19.35 -0.38
C GLY A 372 22.64 -19.89 0.78
N PRO A 373 23.10 -21.01 1.40
CA PRO A 373 22.35 -21.62 2.52
C PRO A 373 22.13 -20.69 3.70
N ASP A 374 23.02 -19.73 3.94
CA ASP A 374 22.93 -18.80 5.09
C ASP A 374 21.77 -17.81 4.94
N ASP A 375 21.37 -17.50 3.69
CA ASP A 375 20.23 -16.61 3.41
C ASP A 375 18.89 -17.21 3.88
N PHE A 376 18.84 -18.50 4.15
CA PHE A 376 17.68 -19.21 4.67
C PHE A 376 17.66 -19.38 6.19
N ARG A 377 18.65 -18.86 6.92
CA ARG A 377 18.74 -19.04 8.38
C ARG A 377 17.49 -18.54 9.10
N GLY A 378 17.02 -17.35 8.77
CA GLY A 378 15.80 -16.77 9.35
C GLY A 378 14.56 -17.59 9.04
N LEU A 379 14.42 -18.02 7.80
CA LEU A 379 13.30 -18.83 7.32
C LEU A 379 13.26 -20.21 8.00
N ARG A 380 14.43 -20.86 8.18
CA ARG A 380 14.51 -22.13 8.91
C ARG A 380 14.13 -21.97 10.39
N HIS A 381 14.56 -20.86 11.00
CA HIS A 381 14.17 -20.55 12.37
C HIS A 381 12.66 -20.32 12.49
N LEU A 382 12.07 -19.57 11.59
CA LEU A 382 10.62 -19.35 11.53
C LEU A 382 9.87 -20.68 11.34
N ALA A 383 10.32 -21.53 10.40
CA ALA A 383 9.76 -22.86 10.16
C ALA A 383 9.77 -23.75 11.42
N ALA A 384 10.90 -23.77 12.17
CA ALA A 384 10.99 -24.51 13.42
C ALA A 384 10.02 -23.98 14.51
N ARG A 385 9.75 -22.67 14.51
CA ARG A 385 8.82 -22.02 15.47
C ARG A 385 7.36 -22.26 15.12
N THR A 386 7.01 -22.35 13.83
CA THR A 386 5.64 -22.51 13.36
C THR A 386 5.25 -23.98 13.12
N GLY A 387 6.24 -24.86 12.92
CA GLY A 387 5.99 -26.30 12.77
C GLY A 387 5.11 -26.63 11.55
N GLY A 388 3.98 -27.31 11.77
CA GLY A 388 3.06 -27.73 10.71
C GLY A 388 2.43 -26.57 9.94
N ASP A 389 2.27 -25.41 10.59
CA ASP A 389 1.65 -24.20 9.99
C ASP A 389 2.57 -23.55 8.94
N PHE A 390 3.86 -23.88 8.90
CA PHE A 390 4.79 -23.33 7.92
C PHE A 390 4.57 -23.94 6.53
N ILE A 391 4.16 -23.11 5.57
CA ILE A 391 3.85 -23.53 4.20
C ILE A 391 5.09 -23.44 3.30
N ALA A 392 5.77 -22.30 3.30
CA ALA A 392 6.93 -22.04 2.47
C ALA A 392 7.88 -20.98 3.03
N GLY A 393 9.16 -21.11 2.71
CA GLY A 393 10.17 -20.06 2.88
C GLY A 393 10.77 -19.70 1.54
N VAL A 394 10.66 -18.43 1.17
CA VAL A 394 11.14 -17.92 -0.13
C VAL A 394 12.19 -16.86 0.09
N VAL A 395 13.35 -17.01 -0.55
CA VAL A 395 14.32 -15.93 -0.72
C VAL A 395 14.07 -15.30 -2.09
N LEU A 396 13.53 -14.09 -2.11
CA LEU A 396 13.37 -13.29 -3.33
C LEU A 396 14.70 -12.60 -3.63
N TYR A 397 15.27 -12.89 -4.79
CA TYR A 397 16.59 -12.40 -5.18
C TYR A 397 16.60 -11.84 -6.60
N THR A 398 17.68 -11.18 -6.99
CA THR A 398 17.79 -10.56 -8.34
C THR A 398 18.38 -11.49 -9.39
N GLY A 399 18.43 -12.79 -9.14
CA GLY A 399 18.74 -13.81 -10.15
C GLY A 399 17.53 -14.21 -10.98
N THR A 400 17.72 -15.15 -11.91
CA THR A 400 16.75 -15.46 -12.97
C THR A 400 16.00 -16.78 -12.80
N GLN A 401 16.42 -17.64 -11.87
CA GLN A 401 15.90 -19.00 -11.76
C GLN A 401 15.37 -19.31 -10.36
N THR A 402 14.41 -20.22 -10.27
CA THR A 402 14.04 -20.84 -9.00
C THR A 402 15.04 -21.92 -8.63
N LEU A 403 15.60 -21.85 -7.41
CA LEU A 403 16.57 -22.80 -6.87
C LEU A 403 16.03 -23.43 -5.59
N PRO A 404 16.07 -24.77 -5.43
CA PRO A 404 15.64 -25.45 -4.22
C PRO A 404 16.71 -25.39 -3.12
N PHE A 405 16.29 -25.11 -1.87
CA PHE A 405 17.14 -25.12 -0.67
C PHE A 405 16.56 -25.96 0.47
N GLY A 406 15.67 -26.89 0.15
CA GLY A 406 14.99 -27.82 1.05
C GLY A 406 13.53 -28.04 0.66
N PRO A 407 12.79 -28.92 1.35
CA PRO A 407 11.43 -29.30 0.96
C PRO A 407 10.44 -28.14 0.85
N LYS A 408 10.54 -27.15 1.72
CA LYS A 408 9.69 -25.95 1.74
C LYS A 408 10.45 -24.66 1.47
N MET A 409 11.72 -24.72 1.03
CA MET A 409 12.60 -23.59 0.88
C MET A 409 12.99 -23.39 -0.59
N ARG A 410 12.81 -22.18 -1.11
CA ARG A 410 13.13 -21.80 -2.50
C ARG A 410 13.79 -20.42 -2.54
N ALA A 411 14.81 -20.27 -3.40
CA ALA A 411 15.15 -18.95 -3.92
C ALA A 411 14.36 -18.73 -5.21
N MET A 412 13.79 -17.54 -5.40
CA MET A 412 13.02 -17.21 -6.60
C MET A 412 13.39 -15.80 -7.10
N PRO A 413 13.33 -15.54 -8.40
CA PRO A 413 13.44 -14.17 -8.90
C PRO A 413 12.42 -13.25 -8.23
N THR A 414 12.82 -12.04 -7.86
CA THR A 414 11.89 -11.05 -7.26
C THR A 414 10.71 -10.77 -8.20
N ALA A 415 10.90 -10.89 -9.51
CA ALA A 415 9.86 -10.74 -10.52
C ALA A 415 8.72 -11.77 -10.39
N ALA A 416 8.93 -12.91 -9.71
CA ALA A 416 7.87 -13.86 -9.38
C ALA A 416 6.67 -13.20 -8.69
N LEU A 417 6.89 -12.08 -7.96
CA LEU A 417 5.82 -11.32 -7.31
C LEU A 417 4.75 -10.85 -8.29
N TRP A 418 5.12 -10.45 -9.50
CA TRP A 418 4.17 -9.88 -10.46
C TRP A 418 4.01 -10.69 -11.76
N GLU A 419 4.91 -11.62 -12.04
CA GLU A 419 4.82 -12.45 -13.24
C GLU A 419 3.97 -13.72 -13.02
N ILE A 420 3.69 -14.11 -11.75
CA ILE A 420 2.85 -15.27 -11.40
C ILE A 420 1.37 -14.87 -11.32
#